data_d0e0fa3bed4dfac2f9d945fe73d32935
#
_entry.id   d0e0fa3bed4dfac2f9d945fe73d32935
#
_cell.length_a   1.000
_cell.length_b   1.000
_cell.length_c   1.000
_cell.angle_alpha   90.00
_cell.angle_beta   90.00
_cell.angle_gamma   90.00
#
_symmetry.space_group_name_H-M   'P 1'
#
loop_
_entity.id
_entity.type
_entity.pdbx_description
1 polymer ?
#
loop_
_entity_poly.entity_id
_entity_poly.type
_entity_poly.pdbx_seq_one_letter_code
_entity_poly.pdbx_strand_id
1 'polypeptide(L)'
;MRGLAVTLPRREDRLAQVPSAPEAGLADFLIWTWTGFYVPKGTPKELVARLNRDIVAACRDPDVLARLDSMGSTPSTTTPEELASFTRSEIERWGGIIRRGNIRLE
;
A
#
# COMPACT_ATOMS: atom_id res chain seq x y z
N MET A 1 2.07 25.46 -8.35
CA MET A 1 2.13 24.70 -7.07
C MET A 1 3.52 24.13 -6.90
N ARG A 2 4.10 24.14 -5.69
CA ARG A 2 5.43 23.58 -5.39
C ARG A 2 5.26 22.38 -4.46
N GLY A 3 5.73 21.19 -4.86
CA GLY A 3 5.80 20.01 -4.00
C GLY A 3 6.88 20.22 -2.93
N LEU A 4 6.58 19.93 -1.67
CA LEU A 4 7.51 20.07 -0.55
C LEU A 4 8.14 18.74 -0.15
N ALA A 5 7.35 17.66 -0.12
CA ALA A 5 7.80 16.30 0.12
C ALA A 5 6.76 15.29 -0.38
N VAL A 6 7.20 14.08 -0.71
CA VAL A 6 6.34 12.91 -0.87
C VAL A 6 6.38 12.08 0.41
N THR A 7 5.24 11.53 0.83
CA THR A 7 5.11 10.77 2.09
C THR A 7 5.55 9.31 1.99
N LEU A 8 6.47 9.04 1.06
CA LEU A 8 7.08 7.73 0.83
C LEU A 8 8.45 7.62 1.50
N PRO A 9 8.96 6.41 1.77
CA PRO A 9 10.29 6.20 2.35
C PRO A 9 11.43 6.61 1.42
N ARG A 10 11.15 6.72 0.12
CA ARG A 10 12.07 7.17 -0.93
C ARG A 10 11.34 8.08 -1.91
N ARG A 11 12.10 8.79 -2.75
CA ARG A 11 11.51 9.65 -3.79
C ARG A 11 10.67 8.83 -4.76
N GLU A 12 9.64 9.47 -5.27
CA GLU A 12 8.82 8.95 -6.36
C GLU A 12 9.50 9.31 -7.70
N ASP A 13 9.71 8.32 -8.56
CA ASP A 13 10.45 8.51 -9.83
C ASP A 13 9.81 9.58 -10.73
N ARG A 14 8.48 9.65 -10.73
CA ARG A 14 7.71 10.67 -11.46
C ARG A 14 7.82 12.08 -10.87
N LEU A 15 8.31 12.20 -9.65
CA LEU A 15 8.51 13.45 -8.90
C LEU A 15 9.91 13.50 -8.33
N ALA A 16 10.92 13.09 -9.09
CA ALA A 16 12.30 12.95 -8.64
C ALA A 16 12.90 14.22 -8.02
N GLN A 17 12.39 15.40 -8.39
CA GLN A 17 12.78 16.69 -7.81
C GLN A 17 12.17 16.98 -6.44
N VAL A 18 11.14 16.20 -6.02
CA VAL A 18 10.49 16.36 -4.71
C VAL A 18 11.12 15.39 -3.72
N PRO A 19 11.65 15.85 -2.58
CA PRO A 19 12.27 14.98 -1.61
C PRO A 19 11.25 14.01 -0.97
N SER A 20 11.72 12.87 -0.50
CA SER A 20 10.91 11.99 0.35
C SER A 20 10.72 12.62 1.75
N ALA A 21 9.74 12.12 2.52
CA ALA A 21 9.51 12.62 3.89
C ALA A 21 10.75 12.49 4.79
N PRO A 22 11.50 11.36 4.80
CA PRO A 22 12.77 11.29 5.54
C PRO A 22 13.80 12.32 5.11
N GLU A 23 14.00 12.56 3.80
CA GLU A 23 14.93 13.58 3.29
C GLU A 23 14.50 15.00 3.66
N ALA A 24 13.19 15.22 3.86
CA ALA A 24 12.63 16.50 4.32
C ALA A 24 12.63 16.65 5.85
N GLY A 25 13.25 15.73 6.60
CA GLY A 25 13.30 15.76 8.07
C GLY A 25 12.06 15.19 8.77
N LEU A 26 11.18 14.50 8.06
CA LEU A 26 9.91 13.92 8.56
C LEU A 26 9.99 12.39 8.53
N ALA A 27 10.98 11.81 9.22
CA ALA A 27 11.28 10.36 9.13
C ALA A 27 10.11 9.45 9.46
N ASP A 28 9.26 9.83 10.42
CA ASP A 28 8.11 9.04 10.88
C ASP A 28 6.79 9.37 10.14
N PHE A 29 6.83 10.32 9.20
CA PHE A 29 5.65 10.75 8.45
C PHE A 29 5.53 9.97 7.14
N LEU A 30 5.32 8.66 7.25
CA LEU A 30 5.16 7.78 6.11
C LEU A 30 3.67 7.39 5.96
N ILE A 31 3.05 7.89 4.90
CA ILE A 31 1.63 7.68 4.60
C ILE A 31 1.48 7.41 3.11
N TRP A 32 0.90 6.28 2.75
CA TRP A 32 0.51 5.96 1.38
C TRP A 32 -0.80 5.19 1.37
N THR A 33 -1.51 5.25 0.26
CA THR A 33 -2.68 4.41 0.02
C THR A 33 -2.24 3.05 -0.51
N TRP A 34 -2.96 2.02 -0.13
CA TRP A 34 -2.75 0.67 -0.60
C TRP A 34 -4.09 -0.04 -0.83
N THR A 35 -4.09 -1.04 -1.70
CA THR A 35 -5.27 -1.86 -2.00
C THR A 35 -4.90 -3.32 -1.85
N GLY A 36 -5.75 -4.10 -1.19
CA GLY A 36 -5.58 -5.53 -1.02
C GLY A 36 -6.79 -6.31 -1.54
N PHE A 37 -6.55 -7.52 -2.02
CA PHE A 37 -7.61 -8.46 -2.37
C PHE A 37 -7.92 -9.35 -1.17
N TYR A 38 -9.19 -9.47 -0.84
CA TYR A 38 -9.67 -10.27 0.28
C TYR A 38 -10.75 -11.24 -0.17
N VAL A 39 -10.86 -12.35 0.53
CA VAL A 39 -11.90 -13.39 0.32
C VAL A 39 -12.71 -13.56 1.60
N PRO A 40 -13.95 -14.06 1.52
CA PRO A 40 -14.77 -14.35 2.69
C PRO A 40 -14.09 -15.32 3.65
N LYS A 41 -14.43 -15.18 4.96
CA LYS A 41 -13.96 -16.11 5.99
C LYS A 41 -14.45 -17.54 5.65
N GLY A 42 -13.54 -18.51 5.77
CA GLY A 42 -13.85 -19.92 5.48
C GLY A 42 -13.54 -20.34 4.04
N THR A 43 -13.05 -19.43 3.18
CA THR A 43 -12.55 -19.83 1.85
C THR A 43 -11.44 -20.86 2.00
N PRO A 44 -11.48 -21.99 1.27
CA PRO A 44 -10.47 -23.04 1.33
C PRO A 44 -9.05 -22.47 1.06
N LYS A 45 -8.08 -22.90 1.85
CA LYS A 45 -6.68 -22.44 1.74
C LYS A 45 -6.08 -22.66 0.36
N GLU A 46 -6.42 -23.78 -0.28
CA GLU A 46 -5.95 -24.09 -1.63
C GLU A 46 -6.45 -23.09 -2.66
N LEU A 47 -7.71 -22.64 -2.53
CA LEU A 47 -8.28 -21.61 -3.40
C LEU A 47 -7.61 -20.26 -3.15
N VAL A 48 -7.36 -19.89 -1.89
CA VAL A 48 -6.61 -18.66 -1.54
C VAL A 48 -5.21 -18.68 -2.16
N ALA A 49 -4.50 -19.80 -2.02
CA ALA A 49 -3.16 -19.97 -2.59
C ALA A 49 -3.16 -19.89 -4.12
N ARG A 50 -4.18 -20.46 -4.77
CA ARG A 50 -4.36 -20.38 -6.23
C ARG A 50 -4.60 -18.94 -6.67
N LEU A 51 -5.55 -18.24 -6.04
CA LEU A 51 -5.87 -16.84 -6.34
C LEU A 51 -4.63 -15.94 -6.14
N ASN A 52 -3.87 -16.16 -5.08
CA ASN A 52 -2.63 -15.41 -4.85
C ASN A 52 -1.64 -15.61 -5.99
N ARG A 53 -1.37 -16.85 -6.41
CA ARG A 53 -0.48 -17.13 -7.55
C ARG A 53 -0.95 -16.45 -8.83
N ASP A 54 -2.25 -16.52 -9.13
CA ASP A 54 -2.82 -15.97 -10.35
C ASP A 54 -2.74 -14.43 -10.34
N ILE A 55 -3.01 -13.78 -9.21
CA ILE A 55 -2.87 -12.32 -9.03
C ILE A 55 -1.40 -11.89 -9.15
N VAL A 56 -0.49 -12.61 -8.49
CA VAL A 56 0.96 -12.33 -8.58
C VAL A 56 1.46 -12.46 -10.03
N ALA A 57 0.98 -13.46 -10.77
CA ALA A 57 1.30 -13.62 -12.18
C ALA A 57 0.76 -12.45 -13.02
N ALA A 58 -0.51 -12.07 -12.81
CA ALA A 58 -1.11 -10.93 -13.49
C ALA A 58 -0.38 -9.60 -13.21
N CYS A 59 0.10 -9.39 -11.99
CA CYS A 59 0.89 -8.21 -11.63
C CYS A 59 2.28 -8.14 -12.30
N ARG A 60 2.71 -9.20 -13.00
CA ARG A 60 3.96 -9.25 -13.79
C ARG A 60 3.70 -9.09 -15.28
N ASP A 61 2.46 -9.09 -15.70
CA ASP A 61 2.08 -8.89 -17.09
C ASP A 61 2.40 -7.45 -17.53
N PRO A 62 3.10 -7.23 -18.66
CA PRO A 62 3.49 -5.91 -19.13
C PRO A 62 2.33 -4.95 -19.33
N ASP A 63 1.18 -5.43 -19.84
CA ASP A 63 0.01 -4.59 -20.10
C ASP A 63 -0.64 -4.15 -18.78
N VAL A 64 -0.69 -5.06 -17.79
CA VAL A 64 -1.18 -4.74 -16.44
C VAL A 64 -0.25 -3.73 -15.76
N LEU A 65 1.07 -3.92 -15.86
CA LEU A 65 2.07 -2.99 -15.32
C LEU A 65 1.93 -1.59 -15.92
N ALA A 66 1.83 -1.50 -17.25
CA ALA A 66 1.66 -0.23 -17.95
C ALA A 66 0.37 0.49 -17.52
N ARG A 67 -0.72 -0.27 -17.33
CA ARG A 67 -2.00 0.29 -16.87
C ARG A 67 -1.92 0.79 -15.43
N LEU A 68 -1.33 0.02 -14.52
CA LEU A 68 -1.11 0.44 -13.13
C LEU A 68 -0.23 1.70 -13.06
N ASP A 69 0.85 1.74 -13.83
CA ASP A 69 1.73 2.90 -13.90
C ASP A 69 0.99 4.16 -14.39
N SER A 70 0.14 4.03 -15.43
CA SER A 70 -0.67 5.16 -15.92
C SER A 70 -1.65 5.70 -14.87
N MET A 71 -2.06 4.86 -13.89
CA MET A 71 -2.92 5.23 -12.76
C MET A 71 -2.15 5.75 -11.54
N GLY A 72 -0.82 5.82 -11.63
CA GLY A 72 0.02 6.21 -10.50
C GLY A 72 0.19 5.13 -9.44
N SER A 73 -0.05 3.87 -9.78
CA SER A 73 0.01 2.73 -8.86
C SER A 73 1.21 1.85 -9.15
N THR A 74 1.87 1.38 -8.10
CA THR A 74 2.96 0.40 -8.20
C THR A 74 2.50 -0.91 -7.57
N PRO A 75 2.55 -2.04 -8.29
CA PRO A 75 2.17 -3.32 -7.72
C PRO A 75 3.16 -3.72 -6.61
N SER A 76 2.62 -4.18 -5.49
CA SER A 76 3.36 -4.77 -4.39
C SER A 76 2.73 -6.12 -4.07
N THR A 77 3.37 -7.19 -4.51
CA THR A 77 2.83 -8.54 -4.32
C THR A 77 3.32 -9.14 -3.01
N THR A 78 2.42 -9.77 -2.28
CA THR A 78 2.66 -10.41 -0.98
C THR A 78 2.05 -11.81 -0.95
N THR A 79 2.46 -12.60 0.04
CA THR A 79 1.73 -13.82 0.43
C THR A 79 0.45 -13.45 1.19
N PRO A 80 -0.53 -14.36 1.31
CA PRO A 80 -1.72 -14.13 2.13
C PRO A 80 -1.38 -13.83 3.61
N GLU A 81 -0.36 -14.48 4.15
CA GLU A 81 0.10 -14.30 5.53
C GLU A 81 0.73 -12.93 5.75
N GLU A 82 1.56 -12.48 4.80
CA GLU A 82 2.16 -11.14 4.83
C GLU A 82 1.09 -10.06 4.75
N LEU A 83 0.11 -10.18 3.85
CA LEU A 83 -1.00 -9.23 3.76
C LEU A 83 -1.82 -9.21 5.06
N ALA A 84 -2.10 -10.37 5.66
CA ALA A 84 -2.83 -10.45 6.92
C ALA A 84 -2.05 -9.80 8.07
N SER A 85 -0.74 -9.96 8.13
CA SER A 85 0.13 -9.31 9.12
C SER A 85 0.17 -7.80 8.92
N PHE A 86 0.37 -7.36 7.69
CA PHE A 86 0.37 -5.95 7.31
C PHE A 86 -0.97 -5.27 7.66
N THR A 87 -2.08 -5.91 7.33
CA THR A 87 -3.42 -5.38 7.64
C THR A 87 -3.61 -5.20 9.14
N ARG A 88 -3.16 -6.14 9.97
CA ARG A 88 -3.23 -6.00 11.44
C ARG A 88 -2.42 -4.80 11.93
N SER A 89 -1.18 -4.66 11.46
CA SER A 89 -0.33 -3.53 11.84
C SER A 89 -0.92 -2.18 11.44
N GLU A 90 -1.53 -2.09 10.26
CA GLU A 90 -2.21 -0.87 9.81
C GLU A 90 -3.46 -0.55 10.64
N ILE A 91 -4.25 -1.55 11.02
CA ILE A 91 -5.39 -1.36 11.92
C ILE A 91 -4.93 -0.83 13.28
N GLU A 92 -3.87 -1.37 13.85
CA GLU A 92 -3.31 -0.91 15.12
C GLU A 92 -2.77 0.52 15.02
N ARG A 93 -1.98 0.80 13.98
CA ARG A 93 -1.39 2.10 13.70
C ARG A 93 -2.47 3.18 13.55
N TRP A 94 -3.38 2.99 12.63
CA TRP A 94 -4.44 3.96 12.35
C TRP A 94 -5.46 4.06 13.48
N GLY A 95 -5.81 2.94 14.11
CA GLY A 95 -6.65 2.93 15.30
C GLY A 95 -6.05 3.75 16.46
N GLY A 96 -4.73 3.71 16.62
CA GLY A 96 -4.02 4.56 17.58
C GLY A 96 -4.14 6.06 17.25
N ILE A 97 -3.95 6.43 15.99
CA ILE A 97 -4.05 7.82 15.52
C ILE A 97 -5.48 8.35 15.68
N ILE A 98 -6.48 7.59 15.24
CA ILE A 98 -7.90 7.94 15.32
C ILE A 98 -8.31 8.20 16.78
N ARG A 99 -7.94 7.30 17.70
CA ARG A 99 -8.26 7.47 19.12
C ARG A 99 -7.60 8.70 19.74
N ARG A 100 -6.30 8.92 19.47
CA ARG A 100 -5.58 10.11 19.99
C ARG A 100 -6.10 11.41 19.42
N GLY A 101 -6.47 11.41 18.14
CA GLY A 101 -7.02 12.57 17.45
C GLY A 101 -8.51 12.81 17.72
N ASN A 102 -9.18 11.92 18.49
CA ASN A 102 -10.64 11.95 18.72
C ASN A 102 -11.42 12.10 17.39
N ILE A 103 -10.94 11.46 16.33
CA ILE A 103 -11.53 11.52 15.00
C ILE A 103 -12.82 10.67 15.01
N ARG A 104 -13.94 11.27 14.68
CA ARG A 104 -15.25 10.60 14.59
C ARG A 104 -15.77 10.71 13.16
N LEU A 105 -16.41 9.66 12.69
CA LEU A 105 -17.21 9.72 11.47
C LEU A 105 -18.52 10.44 11.82
N GLU A 106 -18.85 11.49 11.07
CA GLU A 106 -20.17 12.13 11.11
C GLU A 106 -21.19 11.28 10.36
#